data_1e310b150b9aa8dc91e576ab610a2f31
#
_entry.id   1e310b150b9aa8dc91e576ab610a2f31
#
_cell.length_a   1.000
_cell.length_b   1.000
_cell.length_c   1.000
_cell.angle_alpha   90.00
_cell.angle_beta   90.00
_cell.angle_gamma   90.00
#
_symmetry.space_group_name_H-M   'P 1'
#
loop_
_entity.id
_entity.type
_entity.pdbx_description
1 polymer ?
#
loop_
_entity_poly.entity_id
_entity_poly.type
_entity_poly.pdbx_seq_one_letter_code
_entity_poly.pdbx_strand_id
1 'polypeptide(L)'
;MLWRRRSRRSRPEYPXXXXXXXXXXXEPAGEIGGVAYINDSKATNVDSTWYALESMKRPVVWIAGGTDKGNDYEPLKRFAREKVHTLVCMGIDNRKLVESFTGIIPKIISTDSLDAAMQAARKASRPGDVVLLSPACASFDLFKNYENRGELFKQWVAEHAK
;
A
#
# COMPACT_ATOMS: atom_id res chain seq x y z
N MET A 1 16.29 -3.34 17.25
CA MET A 1 16.42 -4.65 17.89
C MET A 1 15.12 -5.10 18.51
N LEU A 2 14.66 -4.35 19.48
CA LEU A 2 13.37 -4.64 20.08
C LEU A 2 12.26 -4.61 19.03
N TRP A 3 12.36 -3.69 18.13
CA TRP A 3 11.41 -3.55 17.05
C TRP A 3 11.35 -4.83 16.22
N ARG A 4 12.50 -5.38 15.88
CA ARG A 4 12.55 -6.56 15.06
C ARG A 4 11.98 -7.77 15.80
N ARG A 5 12.28 -7.89 17.08
CA ARG A 5 11.79 -8.98 17.87
C ARG A 5 10.30 -8.92 18.06
N ARG A 6 9.79 -7.70 18.31
CA ARG A 6 8.38 -7.49 18.47
C ARG A 6 7.62 -7.81 17.20
N SER A 7 8.19 -7.38 16.06
CA SER A 7 7.60 -7.65 14.77
C SER A 7 7.45 -9.15 14.54
N ARG A 8 8.49 -9.89 14.88
CA ARG A 8 8.45 -11.33 14.69
C ARG A 8 7.36 -11.98 15.55
N ARG A 9 7.22 -11.53 16.77
CA ARG A 9 6.25 -12.12 17.67
C ARG A 9 4.82 -11.77 17.31
N SER A 10 4.62 -10.58 16.80
CA SER A 10 3.26 -10.14 16.44
C SER A 10 2.90 -10.48 15.01
N ARG A 11 3.79 -11.13 14.31
CA ARG A 11 3.56 -11.47 12.91
C ARG A 11 2.46 -12.50 12.79
N PRO A 12 1.48 -12.27 11.91
CA PRO A 12 0.44 -13.27 11.70
C PRO A 12 1.03 -14.57 11.16
N GLU A 13 0.37 -15.66 11.48
CA GLU A 13 0.76 -16.96 10.95
C GLU A 13 0.32 -17.06 9.50
N TYR A 14 1.25 -17.39 8.60
CA TYR A 14 0.97 -17.49 7.17
C TYR A 14 1.52 -18.80 6.67
N PRO A 15 0.77 -19.45 5.83
CA PRO A 15 1.38 -20.61 5.16
C PRO A 15 2.62 -20.18 4.40
N UNK A 16 3.35 -20.93 4.39
CA UNK A 16 4.58 -20.79 3.74
C UNK A 16 4.59 -20.27 2.42
N UNK A 17 3.89 -20.69 1.86
CA UNK A 17 3.63 -20.17 0.61
C UNK A 17 3.33 -18.73 0.61
N UNK A 18 3.04 -18.60 1.39
CA UNK A 18 2.72 -17.30 1.52
C UNK A 18 3.93 -16.44 1.64
N UNK A 19 4.64 -17.02 2.11
CA UNK A 19 5.84 -16.38 2.20
C UNK A 19 6.43 -16.03 0.93
N UNK A 20 6.34 -16.80 0.36
CA UNK A 20 6.74 -16.66 -0.97
C UNK A 20 5.85 -15.75 -1.68
N UNK A 21 4.97 -15.93 -1.41
CA UNK A 21 3.98 -15.13 -1.96
C UNK A 21 4.04 -13.73 -1.52
N UNK A 22 4.36 -13.76 -0.54
CA UNK A 22 4.48 -12.52 -0.04
C UNK A 22 5.58 -11.74 -0.69
N UNK A 23 6.28 -12.35 -0.86
CA UNK A 23 7.37 -11.88 -1.56
C UNK A 23 7.01 -11.63 -2.94
N UNK A 24 6.35 -12.27 -3.24
CA UNK A 24 5.88 -12.19 -4.53
C UNK A 24 4.82 -11.18 -4.71
N UNK A 25 4.42 -10.93 -3.78
CA UNK A 25 3.46 -9.92 -3.80
C UNK A 25 4.07 -8.57 -3.95
N UNK A 26 4.95 -8.34 -3.45
CA UNK A 26 5.61 -7.18 -3.69
C UNK A 26 6.33 -7.30 -5.01
N GLU A 27 5.81 -6.81 -5.94
CA GLU A 27 6.31 -6.88 -7.32
C GLU A 27 6.81 -5.53 -7.78
N PRO A 28 8.09 -5.40 -8.13
CA PRO A 28 8.58 -4.11 -8.64
C PRO A 28 7.86 -3.73 -9.92
N ALA A 29 7.41 -2.49 -9.98
CA ALA A 29 6.68 -1.98 -11.15
C ALA A 29 7.50 -1.00 -11.96
N GLY A 30 8.61 -0.51 -11.38
CA GLY A 30 9.48 0.43 -12.06
C GLY A 30 9.93 1.54 -11.14
N GLU A 31 10.63 2.49 -11.72
CA GLU A 31 11.19 3.59 -10.94
C GLU A 31 10.97 4.89 -11.69
N ILE A 32 10.59 5.93 -11.00
CA ILE A 32 10.40 7.26 -11.59
C ILE A 32 11.09 8.27 -10.68
N GLY A 33 12.07 8.96 -11.21
CA GLY A 33 12.73 10.03 -10.45
C GLY A 33 13.33 9.58 -9.13
N GLY A 34 13.89 8.38 -9.09
CA GLY A 34 14.50 7.86 -7.87
C GLY A 34 13.51 7.26 -6.89
N VAL A 35 12.25 7.14 -7.28
CA VAL A 35 11.20 6.56 -6.44
C VAL A 35 10.85 5.19 -7.00
N ALA A 36 10.91 4.16 -6.14
CA ALA A 36 10.54 2.81 -6.55
C ALA A 36 9.03 2.63 -6.39
N TYR A 37 8.41 2.02 -7.38
CA TYR A 37 6.98 1.72 -7.36
C TYR A 37 6.80 0.22 -7.20
N ILE A 38 6.00 -0.18 -6.23
CA ILE A 38 5.83 -1.60 -5.90
C ILE A 38 4.36 -1.96 -5.95
N ASN A 39 4.05 -3.00 -6.72
CA ASN A 39 2.69 -3.51 -6.87
C ASN A 39 2.45 -4.62 -5.87
N ASP A 40 1.52 -4.38 -4.98
CA ASP A 40 1.04 -5.40 -4.05
C ASP A 40 -0.48 -5.41 -4.08
N SER A 41 -1.04 -5.30 -5.30
CA SER A 41 -2.49 -5.25 -5.46
C SER A 41 -3.17 -6.52 -4.95
N LYS A 42 -2.44 -7.62 -4.88
CA LYS A 42 -2.98 -8.87 -4.35
C LYS A 42 -3.32 -8.76 -2.87
N ALA A 43 -2.80 -7.75 -2.17
CA ALA A 43 -3.10 -7.54 -0.76
C ALA A 43 -4.51 -6.98 -0.59
N THR A 44 -5.50 -7.86 -0.61
CA THR A 44 -6.90 -7.48 -0.54
C THR A 44 -7.44 -7.52 0.89
N ASN A 45 -6.57 -7.70 1.87
CA ASN A 45 -6.96 -7.69 3.27
C ASN A 45 -5.85 -7.11 4.12
N VAL A 46 -6.17 -6.85 5.38
CA VAL A 46 -5.25 -6.18 6.29
C VAL A 46 -4.01 -7.04 6.56
N ASP A 47 -4.18 -8.34 6.73
CA ASP A 47 -3.05 -9.21 7.03
C ASP A 47 -2.00 -9.17 5.93
N SER A 48 -2.43 -9.17 4.67
CA SER A 48 -1.49 -9.14 3.56
C SER A 48 -0.74 -7.81 3.53
N THR A 49 -1.44 -6.71 3.76
CA THR A 49 -0.79 -5.40 3.77
C THR A 49 0.17 -5.28 4.95
N TRP A 50 -0.13 -5.95 6.06
CA TRP A 50 0.79 -5.96 7.20
C TRP A 50 2.19 -6.43 6.77
N TYR A 51 2.24 -7.52 6.00
CA TYR A 51 3.54 -8.03 5.55
C TYR A 51 4.24 -7.08 4.60
N ALA A 52 3.47 -6.44 3.72
CA ALA A 52 4.08 -5.50 2.77
C ALA A 52 4.70 -4.32 3.51
N LEU A 53 3.97 -3.73 4.44
CA LEU A 53 4.49 -2.59 5.19
C LEU A 53 5.68 -2.99 6.05
N GLU A 54 5.58 -4.16 6.68
CA GLU A 54 6.66 -4.65 7.53
C GLU A 54 7.97 -4.78 6.75
N SER A 55 7.88 -5.17 5.49
CA SER A 55 9.06 -5.42 4.68
C SER A 55 9.71 -4.17 4.11
N MET A 56 9.04 -3.03 4.15
CA MET A 56 9.59 -1.82 3.56
C MET A 56 10.76 -1.29 4.37
N LYS A 57 11.81 -0.84 3.67
CA LYS A 57 13.01 -0.32 4.30
C LYS A 57 13.28 1.14 3.97
N ARG A 58 12.45 1.76 3.16
CA ARG A 58 12.56 3.16 2.77
C ARG A 58 11.27 3.86 3.12
N PRO A 59 11.27 5.20 3.21
CA PRO A 59 10.02 5.89 3.49
C PRO A 59 8.97 5.58 2.44
N VAL A 60 7.73 5.48 2.88
CA VAL A 60 6.66 4.95 2.05
C VAL A 60 5.58 5.99 1.79
N VAL A 61 5.16 6.08 0.53
CA VAL A 61 3.88 6.63 0.13
C VAL A 61 2.98 5.43 -0.13
N TRP A 62 1.94 5.28 0.66
CA TRP A 62 1.12 4.07 0.68
C TRP A 62 -0.21 4.35 0.02
N ILE A 63 -0.53 3.57 -1.02
CA ILE A 63 -1.82 3.66 -1.69
C ILE A 63 -2.68 2.51 -1.18
N ALA A 64 -3.82 2.86 -0.59
CA ALA A 64 -4.73 1.88 0.00
C ALA A 64 -6.17 2.26 -0.30
N GLY A 65 -7.05 1.28 -0.16
CA GLY A 65 -8.47 1.52 -0.34
C GLY A 65 -9.11 0.57 -1.32
N GLY A 66 -10.41 0.64 -1.37
CA GLY A 66 -11.22 -0.24 -2.17
C GLY A 66 -12.52 -0.52 -1.45
N THR A 67 -13.04 -1.72 -1.66
CA THR A 67 -14.24 -2.15 -0.97
C THR A 67 -13.83 -2.68 0.41
N ASP A 68 -14.27 -1.98 1.44
CA ASP A 68 -13.97 -2.34 2.83
C ASP A 68 -15.10 -3.19 3.39
N LYS A 69 -14.78 -4.41 3.79
CA LYS A 69 -15.77 -5.34 4.31
C LYS A 69 -15.64 -5.53 5.81
N GLY A 70 -15.46 -4.44 6.53
CA GLY A 70 -15.37 -4.49 7.97
C GLY A 70 -13.94 -4.60 8.48
N ASN A 71 -13.01 -4.04 7.75
CA ASN A 71 -11.60 -4.10 8.14
C ASN A 71 -11.35 -3.41 9.47
N ASP A 72 -10.42 -3.99 10.22
CA ASP A 72 -9.83 -3.34 11.38
C ASP A 72 -8.40 -3.00 11.02
N TYR A 73 -8.10 -1.72 10.90
CA TYR A 73 -6.79 -1.26 10.48
C TYR A 73 -5.79 -1.13 11.62
N GLU A 74 -6.22 -1.43 12.83
CA GLU A 74 -5.36 -1.25 14.00
C GLU A 74 -4.00 -1.93 13.87
N PRO A 75 -3.92 -3.17 13.33
CA PRO A 75 -2.61 -3.83 13.25
C PRO A 75 -1.61 -3.11 12.35
N LEU A 76 -2.07 -2.24 11.47
CA LEU A 76 -1.16 -1.55 10.54
C LEU A 76 -0.61 -0.25 11.11
N LYS A 77 -1.15 0.22 12.23
CA LYS A 77 -0.83 1.58 12.69
C LYS A 77 0.63 1.74 13.10
N ARG A 78 1.22 0.69 13.67
CA ARG A 78 2.62 0.78 14.06
C ARG A 78 3.52 1.06 12.86
N PHE A 79 3.34 0.30 11.79
CA PHE A 79 4.17 0.50 10.60
C PHE A 79 3.81 1.80 9.90
N ALA A 80 2.54 2.17 9.92
CA ALA A 80 2.13 3.44 9.33
C ALA A 80 2.84 4.60 10.01
N ARG A 81 2.87 4.56 11.35
CA ARG A 81 3.53 5.61 12.10
C ARG A 81 5.03 5.65 11.83
N GLU A 82 5.65 4.49 11.72
CA GLU A 82 7.10 4.41 11.57
C GLU A 82 7.58 4.70 10.16
N LYS A 83 6.81 4.32 9.14
CA LYS A 83 7.34 4.25 7.80
C LYS A 83 6.61 5.09 6.77
N VAL A 84 5.33 5.39 7.00
CA VAL A 84 4.49 5.99 5.96
C VAL A 84 4.36 7.49 6.22
N HIS A 85 4.82 8.31 5.27
CA HIS A 85 4.64 9.74 5.44
C HIS A 85 3.40 10.26 4.72
N THR A 86 2.89 9.50 3.76
CA THR A 86 1.71 9.91 3.01
C THR A 86 0.86 8.68 2.70
N LEU A 87 -0.42 8.78 3.01
CA LEU A 87 -1.41 7.77 2.63
C LEU A 87 -2.27 8.35 1.52
N VAL A 88 -2.31 7.68 0.39
CA VAL A 88 -3.19 8.04 -0.70
C VAL A 88 -4.32 7.02 -0.71
N CYS A 89 -5.52 7.47 -0.37
CA CYS A 89 -6.69 6.60 -0.39
C CYS A 89 -7.25 6.56 -1.79
N MET A 90 -7.53 5.36 -2.28
CA MET A 90 -8.05 5.17 -3.63
C MET A 90 -9.27 4.27 -3.57
N GLY A 91 -10.43 4.88 -3.60
CA GLY A 91 -11.68 4.13 -3.51
C GLY A 91 -12.86 5.03 -3.65
N ILE A 92 -14.03 4.44 -3.81
CA ILE A 92 -15.26 5.22 -3.89
C ILE A 92 -15.59 5.82 -2.54
N ASP A 93 -15.31 5.09 -1.46
CA ASP A 93 -15.57 5.57 -0.10
C ASP A 93 -14.33 5.35 0.75
N ASN A 94 -13.64 6.42 1.07
CA ASN A 94 -12.39 6.36 1.82
C ASN A 94 -12.52 6.79 3.27
N ARG A 95 -13.74 7.00 3.77
CA ARG A 95 -13.92 7.61 5.09
C ARG A 95 -13.25 6.83 6.20
N LYS A 96 -13.39 5.51 6.18
CA LYS A 96 -12.85 4.70 7.26
C LYS A 96 -11.32 4.73 7.29
N LEU A 97 -10.69 4.70 6.11
CA LEU A 97 -9.23 4.82 6.05
C LEU A 97 -8.78 6.17 6.59
N VAL A 98 -9.43 7.23 6.15
CA VAL A 98 -9.05 8.57 6.61
C VAL A 98 -9.18 8.65 8.14
N GLU A 99 -10.30 8.19 8.67
CA GLU A 99 -10.51 8.24 10.12
C GLU A 99 -9.50 7.40 10.86
N SER A 100 -9.16 6.23 10.32
CA SER A 100 -8.25 5.33 11.01
C SER A 100 -6.85 5.89 11.13
N PHE A 101 -6.40 6.65 10.14
CA PHE A 101 -5.01 7.07 10.10
C PHE A 101 -4.78 8.56 10.35
N THR A 102 -5.85 9.32 10.56
CA THR A 102 -5.71 10.72 10.97
C THR A 102 -5.00 10.78 12.33
N GLY A 103 -3.98 11.61 12.40
CA GLY A 103 -3.16 11.71 13.61
C GLY A 103 -2.03 10.69 13.67
N ILE A 104 -1.98 9.77 12.70
CA ILE A 104 -0.95 8.73 12.67
C ILE A 104 -0.04 8.96 11.48
N ILE A 105 -0.63 9.21 10.31
CA ILE A 105 0.14 9.49 9.10
C ILE A 105 0.03 10.99 8.82
N PRO A 106 1.17 11.66 8.61
CA PRO A 106 1.15 13.14 8.50
C PRO A 106 0.31 13.68 7.36
N LYS A 107 0.26 12.98 6.23
CA LYS A 107 -0.45 13.49 5.06
C LYS A 107 -1.37 12.42 4.53
N ILE A 108 -2.64 12.76 4.36
CA ILE A 108 -3.64 11.82 3.83
C ILE A 108 -4.37 12.51 2.70
N ILE A 109 -4.42 11.84 1.54
CA ILE A 109 -5.05 12.37 0.34
C ILE A 109 -6.11 11.37 -0.11
N SER A 110 -7.33 11.83 -0.32
CA SER A 110 -8.42 10.94 -0.73
C SER A 110 -8.67 11.11 -2.22
N THR A 111 -8.70 10.00 -2.95
CA THR A 111 -8.94 10.00 -4.39
C THR A 111 -9.95 8.92 -4.75
N ASP A 112 -10.51 9.02 -5.95
CA ASP A 112 -11.46 8.02 -6.40
C ASP A 112 -11.15 7.48 -7.79
N SER A 113 -9.90 7.57 -8.22
CA SER A 113 -9.47 6.97 -9.48
C SER A 113 -8.01 6.62 -9.40
N LEU A 114 -7.59 5.69 -10.25
CA LEU A 114 -6.20 5.32 -10.29
C LEU A 114 -5.32 6.50 -10.70
N ASP A 115 -5.73 7.20 -11.75
CA ASP A 115 -4.88 8.30 -12.21
C ASP A 115 -4.71 9.36 -11.15
N ALA A 116 -5.79 9.73 -10.47
CA ALA A 116 -5.69 10.73 -9.41
C ALA A 116 -4.80 10.24 -8.28
N ALA A 117 -4.93 8.98 -7.92
CA ALA A 117 -4.11 8.42 -6.85
C ALA A 117 -2.63 8.42 -7.23
N MET A 118 -2.33 8.03 -8.48
CA MET A 118 -0.94 7.96 -8.91
C MET A 118 -0.32 9.33 -9.02
N GLN A 119 -1.08 10.32 -9.51
CA GLN A 119 -0.57 11.68 -9.57
C GLN A 119 -0.28 12.22 -8.17
N ALA A 120 -1.20 11.96 -7.23
CA ALA A 120 -0.98 12.39 -5.85
C ALA A 120 0.24 11.71 -5.23
N ALA A 121 0.39 10.42 -5.47
CA ALA A 121 1.51 9.68 -4.92
C ALA A 121 2.83 10.17 -5.48
N ARG A 122 2.86 10.40 -6.80
CA ARG A 122 4.07 10.89 -7.43
C ARG A 122 4.46 12.25 -6.88
N LYS A 123 3.49 13.14 -6.74
CA LYS A 123 3.75 14.48 -6.25
C LYS A 123 4.26 14.47 -4.81
N ALA A 124 3.78 13.54 -4.00
CA ALA A 124 4.17 13.46 -2.59
C ALA A 124 5.51 12.77 -2.37
N SER A 125 6.00 12.05 -3.36
CA SER A 125 7.19 11.23 -3.18
C SER A 125 8.46 12.02 -3.49
N ARG A 126 9.56 11.57 -2.91
CA ARG A 126 10.89 12.14 -3.12
C ARG A 126 11.86 11.04 -3.47
N PRO A 127 12.97 11.36 -4.15
CA PRO A 127 13.97 10.33 -4.44
C PRO A 127 14.32 9.55 -3.17
N GLY A 128 14.36 8.23 -3.28
CA GLY A 128 14.60 7.35 -2.16
C GLY A 128 13.35 6.78 -1.53
N ASP A 129 12.18 7.32 -1.86
CA ASP A 129 10.91 6.79 -1.36
C ASP A 129 10.47 5.56 -2.13
N VAL A 130 9.49 4.89 -1.57
CA VAL A 130 8.75 3.82 -2.23
C VAL A 130 7.29 4.23 -2.32
N VAL A 131 6.71 4.11 -3.52
CA VAL A 131 5.25 4.17 -3.67
C VAL A 131 4.76 2.74 -3.68
N LEU A 132 3.99 2.40 -2.66
CA LEU A 132 3.53 1.03 -2.45
C LEU A 132 2.03 0.95 -2.63
N LEU A 133 1.60 0.19 -3.63
CA LEU A 133 0.17 -0.16 -3.77
C LEU A 133 -0.06 -1.42 -2.96
N SER A 134 -0.62 -1.28 -1.78
CA SER A 134 -0.99 -2.42 -0.94
C SER A 134 -2.33 -2.07 -0.31
N PRO A 135 -3.41 -2.39 -1.01
CA PRO A 135 -4.70 -1.76 -0.75
C PRO A 135 -5.42 -2.15 0.51
N ALA A 136 -5.15 -3.33 1.06
CA ALA A 136 -5.85 -3.85 2.25
C ALA A 136 -7.34 -4.09 2.01
N CYS A 137 -7.83 -3.83 0.82
CA CYS A 137 -9.24 -3.89 0.48
C CYS A 137 -9.42 -4.59 -0.85
N ALA A 138 -10.60 -5.15 -1.04
CA ALA A 138 -10.96 -5.72 -2.34
C ALA A 138 -11.07 -4.60 -3.38
N SER A 139 -10.97 -4.97 -4.65
CA SER A 139 -10.80 -4.02 -5.73
C SER A 139 -12.07 -3.68 -6.49
N PHE A 140 -13.20 -4.25 -6.11
CA PHE A 140 -14.37 -4.27 -6.99
C PHE A 140 -15.11 -2.94 -7.10
N ASP A 141 -14.73 -1.94 -6.31
CA ASP A 141 -15.37 -0.64 -6.44
C ASP A 141 -14.89 0.13 -7.68
N LEU A 142 -13.59 0.05 -7.99
CA LEU A 142 -13.02 0.81 -9.11
C LEU A 142 -12.47 -0.07 -10.22
N PHE A 143 -12.27 -1.35 -9.97
CA PHE A 143 -11.58 -2.25 -10.88
C PHE A 143 -12.37 -3.54 -11.04
N LYS A 144 -12.03 -4.31 -12.09
CA LYS A 144 -12.68 -5.58 -12.32
C LYS A 144 -12.31 -6.62 -11.27
N ASN A 145 -11.04 -6.62 -10.88
CA ASN A 145 -10.50 -7.54 -9.89
C ASN A 145 -9.14 -7.02 -9.47
N TYR A 146 -8.47 -7.73 -8.55
CA TYR A 146 -7.19 -7.22 -8.08
C TYR A 146 -6.10 -7.32 -9.13
N GLU A 147 -6.19 -8.29 -10.05
CA GLU A 147 -5.23 -8.38 -11.14
C GLU A 147 -5.33 -7.17 -12.05
N ASN A 148 -6.55 -6.77 -12.38
CA ASN A 148 -6.80 -5.59 -13.19
C ASN A 148 -6.21 -4.35 -12.52
N ARG A 149 -6.46 -4.20 -11.23
CA ARG A 149 -5.92 -3.07 -10.48
C ARG A 149 -4.38 -3.05 -10.55
N GLY A 150 -3.74 -4.19 -10.35
CA GLY A 150 -2.30 -4.27 -10.42
C GLY A 150 -1.74 -4.01 -11.80
N GLU A 151 -2.41 -4.54 -12.83
CA GLU A 151 -1.96 -4.32 -14.20
C GLU A 151 -2.04 -2.85 -14.59
N LEU A 152 -3.11 -2.19 -14.21
CA LEU A 152 -3.25 -0.77 -14.53
C LEU A 152 -2.24 0.08 -13.77
N PHE A 153 -1.93 -0.30 -12.53
CA PHE A 153 -0.88 0.36 -11.77
C PHE A 153 0.46 0.24 -12.49
N LYS A 154 0.82 -0.96 -12.91
CA LYS A 154 2.09 -1.19 -13.59
C LYS A 154 2.16 -0.45 -14.92
N GLN A 155 1.03 -0.43 -15.64
CA GLN A 155 0.96 0.26 -16.90
C GLN A 155 1.18 1.76 -16.71
N TRP A 156 0.56 2.34 -15.68
CA TRP A 156 0.75 3.75 -15.39
C TRP A 156 2.22 4.07 -15.14
N VAL A 157 2.87 3.21 -14.34
CA VAL A 157 4.28 3.43 -14.03
C VAL A 157 5.13 3.36 -15.30
N ALA A 158 4.88 2.34 -16.13
CA ALA A 158 5.65 2.19 -17.37
C ALA A 158 5.48 3.40 -18.27
N GLU A 159 4.26 3.93 -18.35
CA GLU A 159 4.00 5.07 -19.22
C GLU A 159 4.66 6.35 -18.71
N HIS A 160 4.79 6.49 -17.40
CA HIS A 160 5.32 7.72 -16.83
C HIS A 160 6.81 7.65 -16.53
N ALA A 161 7.41 6.48 -16.64
CA ALA A 161 8.84 6.32 -16.41
C ALA A 161 9.69 6.78 -17.59
N LYS A 162 9.07 7.05 -18.72
CA LYS A 162 9.79 7.44 -19.93
C LYS A 162 10.33 8.86 -19.85
#